data_ec3109860a67774b896e9ba1027b81b4
#
_entry.id   ec3109860a67774b896e9ba1027b81b4
#
_cell.length_a   1.000
_cell.length_b   1.000
_cell.length_c   1.000
_cell.angle_alpha   90.00
_cell.angle_beta   90.00
_cell.angle_gamma   90.00
#
_symmetry.space_group_name_H-M   'P 1'
#
loop_
_entity.id
_entity.type
_entity.pdbx_description
1 polymer ?
#
loop_
_entity_poly.entity_id
_entity_poly.type
_entity_poly.pdbx_seq_one_letter_code
_entity_poly.pdbx_strand_id
1 'polypeptide(L)'
;MSGGRFNYDQFRIKSIAEEIEEYLDDMGKEKDDVDFLGMREFYDRYPEEKYNPVESKEVQEKMREAIKALRVAYIYAQRVDWYLSGDDGEESFLSRLEQELKDIER
;
A
#
# COMPACT_ATOMS: atom_id res chain seq x y z
N MET A 1 -9.03 -5.42 24.65
CA MET A 1 -7.70 -4.98 24.48
C MET A 1 -7.60 -3.90 23.43
N SER A 2 -7.46 -2.72 23.85
CA SER A 2 -7.50 -1.59 22.94
C SER A 2 -6.07 -1.19 22.52
N GLY A 3 -5.82 -1.07 21.26
CA GLY A 3 -4.62 -0.52 20.72
C GLY A 3 -3.44 -1.47 20.52
N GLY A 4 -3.41 -2.59 21.21
CA GLY A 4 -2.29 -3.51 21.15
C GLY A 4 -0.97 -2.84 21.53
N ARG A 5 0.15 -3.41 21.11
CA ARG A 5 1.48 -2.93 21.46
C ARG A 5 1.86 -1.65 20.68
N PHE A 6 1.40 -1.56 19.43
CA PHE A 6 1.78 -0.46 18.54
C PHE A 6 0.64 0.50 18.26
N ASN A 7 -0.44 0.46 19.01
CA ASN A 7 -1.56 1.39 18.86
C ASN A 7 -2.15 1.37 17.44
N TYR A 8 -2.11 0.22 16.78
CA TYR A 8 -2.57 0.06 15.39
C TYR A 8 -1.77 0.84 14.35
N ASP A 9 -0.59 1.35 14.72
CA ASP A 9 0.24 2.11 13.77
C ASP A 9 0.70 1.26 12.58
N GLN A 10 0.77 -0.07 12.76
CA GLN A 10 1.12 -0.95 11.65
C GLN A 10 0.16 -0.87 10.47
N PHE A 11 -1.08 -0.46 10.69
CA PHE A 11 -2.05 -0.30 9.61
C PHE A 11 -1.69 0.86 8.67
N ARG A 12 -0.89 1.80 9.13
CA ARG A 12 -0.38 2.87 8.26
C ARG A 12 0.55 2.30 7.19
N ILE A 13 1.33 1.30 7.56
CA ILE A 13 2.23 0.62 6.61
C ILE A 13 1.41 -0.02 5.50
N LYS A 14 0.35 -0.71 5.87
CA LYS A 14 -0.58 -1.33 4.92
C LYS A 14 -1.23 -0.28 4.02
N SER A 15 -1.68 0.83 4.59
CA SER A 15 -2.32 1.91 3.85
C SER A 15 -1.37 2.53 2.82
N ILE A 16 -0.11 2.69 3.16
CA ILE A 16 0.89 3.22 2.23
C ILE A 16 1.06 2.27 1.04
N ALA A 17 1.14 0.98 1.30
CA ALA A 17 1.25 -0.02 0.23
C ALA A 17 0.04 0.05 -0.70
N GLU A 18 -1.16 0.18 -0.14
CA GLU A 18 -2.39 0.28 -0.91
C GLU A 18 -2.41 1.56 -1.76
N GLU A 19 -1.93 2.67 -1.23
CA GLU A 19 -1.84 3.92 -1.97
C GLU A 19 -0.89 3.82 -3.16
N ILE A 20 0.23 3.13 -2.99
CA ILE A 20 1.17 2.92 -4.10
C ILE A 20 0.54 2.03 -5.18
N GLU A 21 -0.16 0.97 -4.78
CA GLU A 21 -0.87 0.10 -5.71
C GLU A 21 -1.91 0.89 -6.51
N GLU A 22 -2.68 1.72 -5.83
CA GLU A 22 -3.70 2.54 -6.46
C GLU A 22 -3.06 3.51 -7.47
N TYR A 23 -1.95 4.13 -7.09
CA TYR A 23 -1.21 5.01 -7.98
C TYR A 23 -0.79 4.29 -9.26
N LEU A 24 -0.23 3.08 -9.12
CA LEU A 24 0.18 2.28 -10.27
C LEU A 24 -1.01 1.88 -11.15
N ASP A 25 -2.12 1.52 -10.54
CA ASP A 25 -3.32 1.13 -11.27
C ASP A 25 -3.92 2.31 -12.04
N ASP A 26 -3.78 3.52 -11.52
CA ASP A 26 -4.36 4.72 -12.12
C ASP A 26 -3.44 5.41 -13.13
N MET A 27 -2.22 4.90 -13.33
CA MET A 27 -1.30 5.49 -14.31
C MET A 27 -1.91 5.55 -15.70
N GLY A 28 -1.82 6.71 -16.33
CA GLY A 28 -2.32 6.92 -17.67
C GLY A 28 -3.83 7.06 -17.79
N LYS A 29 -4.55 6.88 -16.69
CA LYS A 29 -6.00 7.05 -16.67
C LYS A 29 -6.37 8.51 -16.52
N GLU A 30 -7.58 8.84 -16.94
CA GLU A 30 -8.14 10.17 -16.81
C GLU A 30 -8.29 10.54 -15.34
N LYS A 31 -7.92 11.77 -14.99
CA LYS A 31 -8.04 12.25 -13.61
C LYS A 31 -9.50 12.38 -13.20
N ASP A 32 -9.77 12.17 -11.92
CA ASP A 32 -11.13 12.20 -11.37
C ASP A 32 -11.79 13.57 -11.46
N ASP A 33 -11.01 14.64 -11.49
CA ASP A 33 -11.53 16.01 -11.49
C ASP A 33 -11.76 16.60 -12.87
N VAL A 34 -11.70 15.80 -13.93
CA VAL A 34 -11.85 16.27 -15.32
C VAL A 34 -13.17 16.99 -15.53
N ASP A 35 -14.25 16.47 -14.94
CA ASP A 35 -15.57 17.04 -15.07
C ASP A 35 -15.91 18.04 -13.96
N PHE A 36 -14.96 18.33 -13.08
CA PHE A 36 -15.19 19.26 -11.99
C PHE A 36 -15.31 20.69 -12.54
N LEU A 37 -16.16 21.47 -11.90
CA LEU A 37 -16.44 22.84 -12.32
C LEU A 37 -15.15 23.67 -12.43
N GLY A 38 -14.93 24.24 -13.61
CA GLY A 38 -13.74 25.04 -13.88
C GLY A 38 -12.56 24.26 -14.42
N MET A 39 -12.52 22.95 -14.23
CA MET A 39 -11.40 22.13 -14.69
C MET A 39 -11.51 21.77 -16.17
N ARG A 40 -12.73 21.73 -16.72
CA ARG A 40 -12.94 21.40 -18.12
C ARG A 40 -12.20 22.37 -19.04
N GLU A 41 -12.29 23.68 -18.75
CA GLU A 41 -11.61 24.72 -19.53
C GLU A 41 -10.08 24.56 -19.43
N PHE A 42 -9.59 24.27 -18.22
CA PHE A 42 -8.17 24.03 -17.98
C PHE A 42 -7.65 22.87 -18.83
N TYR A 43 -8.38 21.75 -18.83
CA TYR A 43 -7.96 20.55 -19.55
C TYR A 43 -8.16 20.70 -21.07
N ASP A 44 -9.06 21.57 -21.53
CA ASP A 44 -9.16 21.89 -22.95
C ASP A 44 -7.91 22.63 -23.44
N ARG A 45 -7.34 23.45 -22.56
CA ARG A 45 -6.12 24.21 -22.87
C ARG A 45 -4.87 23.35 -22.72
N TYR A 46 -4.86 22.44 -21.76
CA TYR A 46 -3.73 21.57 -21.45
C TYR A 46 -4.18 20.10 -21.46
N PRO A 47 -4.41 19.52 -22.64
CA PRO A 47 -4.98 18.16 -22.72
C PRO A 47 -4.12 17.09 -22.04
N GLU A 48 -2.81 17.24 -22.03
CA GLU A 48 -1.90 16.28 -21.40
C GLU A 48 -2.04 16.23 -19.88
N GLU A 49 -2.51 17.32 -19.28
CA GLU A 49 -2.72 17.38 -17.84
C GLU A 49 -3.97 16.61 -17.40
N LYS A 50 -4.79 16.20 -18.34
CA LYS A 50 -6.02 15.46 -18.09
C LYS A 50 -5.78 14.06 -17.56
N TYR A 51 -4.62 13.50 -17.84
CA TYR A 51 -4.30 12.11 -17.50
C TYR A 51 -3.24 12.04 -16.42
N ASN A 52 -3.31 10.98 -15.62
CA ASN A 52 -2.28 10.70 -14.63
C ASN A 52 -0.97 10.38 -15.34
N PRO A 53 0.16 10.82 -14.81
CA PRO A 53 1.46 10.52 -15.44
C PRO A 53 1.73 9.02 -15.45
N VAL A 54 2.51 8.58 -16.45
CA VAL A 54 2.97 7.20 -16.52
C VAL A 54 4.45 7.19 -16.21
N GLU A 55 4.82 6.47 -15.16
CA GLU A 55 6.21 6.38 -14.74
C GLU A 55 7.00 5.46 -15.67
N SER A 56 8.33 5.61 -15.67
CA SER A 56 9.18 4.70 -16.41
C SER A 56 9.05 3.27 -15.85
N LYS A 57 9.42 2.28 -16.66
CA LYS A 57 9.38 0.89 -16.22
C LYS A 57 10.26 0.67 -14.99
N GLU A 58 11.40 1.33 -14.93
CA GLU A 58 12.31 1.23 -13.80
C GLU A 58 11.68 1.75 -12.52
N VAL A 59 11.01 2.91 -12.59
CA VAL A 59 10.30 3.47 -11.43
C VAL A 59 9.15 2.55 -11.02
N GLN A 60 8.39 2.03 -11.99
CA GLN A 60 7.30 1.10 -11.71
C GLN A 60 7.79 -0.15 -10.98
N GLU A 61 8.91 -0.71 -11.39
CA GLU A 61 9.50 -1.87 -10.73
C GLU A 61 9.87 -1.57 -9.28
N LYS A 62 10.46 -0.40 -9.05
CA LYS A 62 10.81 0.01 -7.68
C LYS A 62 9.57 0.23 -6.82
N MET A 63 8.52 0.76 -7.39
CA MET A 63 7.26 0.91 -6.67
C MET A 63 6.65 -0.44 -6.30
N ARG A 64 6.74 -1.43 -7.18
CA ARG A 64 6.27 -2.79 -6.88
C ARG A 64 7.12 -3.43 -5.79
N GLU A 65 8.42 -3.23 -5.83
CA GLU A 65 9.32 -3.69 -4.77
C GLU A 65 8.96 -3.03 -3.43
N ALA A 66 8.63 -1.74 -3.46
CA ALA A 66 8.21 -1.01 -2.26
C ALA A 66 6.92 -1.59 -1.68
N ILE A 67 5.94 -1.91 -2.53
CA ILE A 67 4.69 -2.53 -2.09
C ILE A 67 4.99 -3.83 -1.37
N LYS A 68 5.81 -4.67 -1.95
CA LYS A 68 6.18 -5.96 -1.35
C LYS A 68 6.89 -5.76 -0.01
N ALA A 69 7.85 -4.84 0.03
CA ALA A 69 8.60 -4.55 1.26
C ALA A 69 7.68 -4.06 2.37
N LEU A 70 6.74 -3.18 2.03
CA LEU A 70 5.78 -2.66 3.01
C LEU A 70 4.84 -3.74 3.50
N ARG A 71 4.40 -4.63 2.62
CA ARG A 71 3.55 -5.75 3.02
C ARG A 71 4.27 -6.71 3.95
N VAL A 72 5.53 -6.99 3.66
CA VAL A 72 6.35 -7.82 4.54
C VAL A 72 6.51 -7.15 5.90
N ALA A 73 6.81 -5.85 5.91
CA ALA A 73 6.94 -5.09 7.15
C ALA A 73 5.64 -5.10 7.95
N TYR A 74 4.50 -4.96 7.28
CA TYR A 74 3.20 -4.99 7.93
C TYR A 74 2.95 -6.34 8.61
N ILE A 75 3.26 -7.43 7.91
CA ILE A 75 3.09 -8.78 8.47
C ILE A 75 3.92 -8.94 9.74
N TYR A 76 5.20 -8.54 9.70
CA TYR A 76 6.05 -8.61 10.88
C TYR A 76 5.48 -7.78 12.03
N ALA A 77 5.11 -6.54 11.74
CA ALA A 77 4.59 -5.64 12.77
C ALA A 77 3.31 -6.21 13.40
N GLN A 78 2.41 -6.73 12.59
CA GLN A 78 1.15 -7.28 13.06
C GLN A 78 1.35 -8.52 13.93
N ARG A 79 2.22 -9.42 13.50
CA ARG A 79 2.49 -10.64 14.26
C ARG A 79 3.22 -10.34 15.57
N VAL A 80 4.19 -9.43 15.53
CA VAL A 80 4.91 -9.02 16.73
C VAL A 80 3.95 -8.35 17.72
N ASP A 81 3.06 -7.49 17.22
CA ASP A 81 2.06 -6.83 18.05
C ASP A 81 1.22 -7.86 18.82
N TRP A 82 0.68 -8.85 18.11
CA TRP A 82 -0.15 -9.86 18.74
C TRP A 82 0.63 -10.72 19.72
N TYR A 83 1.87 -11.05 19.41
CA TYR A 83 2.72 -11.81 20.31
C TYR A 83 3.02 -11.04 21.60
N LEU A 84 3.42 -9.80 21.46
CA LEU A 84 3.78 -8.96 22.63
C LEU A 84 2.55 -8.57 23.45
N SER A 85 1.39 -8.56 22.83
CA SER A 85 0.13 -8.29 23.54
C SER A 85 -0.47 -9.52 24.20
N GLY A 86 0.16 -10.68 24.03
CA GLY A 86 -0.29 -11.93 24.64
C GLY A 86 -1.37 -12.68 23.88
N ASP A 87 -1.69 -12.24 22.66
CA ASP A 87 -2.72 -12.89 21.85
C ASP A 87 -2.23 -14.13 21.11
N ASP A 88 -0.93 -14.22 20.84
CA ASP A 88 -0.29 -15.38 20.21
C ASP A 88 0.74 -16.00 21.13
N GLY A 89 0.80 -17.33 21.16
CA GLY A 89 1.90 -18.06 21.76
C GLY A 89 3.08 -18.16 20.79
N GLU A 90 4.20 -18.63 21.27
CA GLU A 90 5.44 -18.74 20.47
C GLU A 90 5.23 -19.57 19.19
N GLU A 91 4.63 -20.73 19.31
CA GLU A 91 4.41 -21.62 18.16
C GLU A 91 3.49 -20.98 17.12
N SER A 92 2.39 -20.38 17.58
CA SER A 92 1.46 -19.71 16.69
C SER A 92 2.11 -18.53 15.99
N PHE A 93 2.90 -17.75 16.73
CA PHE A 93 3.61 -16.60 16.17
C PHE A 93 4.53 -17.04 15.02
N LEU A 94 5.39 -18.02 15.30
CA LEU A 94 6.37 -18.48 14.31
C LEU A 94 5.70 -19.13 13.10
N SER A 95 4.69 -19.96 13.33
CA SER A 95 4.00 -20.67 12.26
C SER A 95 3.21 -19.72 11.35
N ARG A 96 2.46 -18.82 11.94
CA ARG A 96 1.65 -17.88 11.17
C ARG A 96 2.50 -16.86 10.42
N LEU A 97 3.58 -16.40 11.05
CA LEU A 97 4.51 -15.49 10.40
C LEU A 97 5.10 -16.14 9.15
N GLU A 98 5.59 -17.36 9.28
CA GLU A 98 6.16 -18.10 8.16
C GLU A 98 5.16 -18.28 7.03
N GLN A 99 3.93 -18.65 7.38
CA GLN A 99 2.88 -18.89 6.39
C GLN A 99 2.53 -17.60 5.63
N GLU A 100 2.36 -16.50 6.33
CA GLU A 100 2.00 -15.24 5.69
C GLU A 100 3.12 -14.69 4.81
N LEU A 101 4.38 -14.88 5.21
CA LEU A 101 5.51 -14.48 4.38
C LEU A 101 5.59 -15.29 3.09
N LYS A 102 5.29 -16.58 3.17
CA LYS A 102 5.25 -17.45 1.98
C LYS A 102 4.13 -17.02 1.03
N ASP A 103 2.99 -16.64 1.56
CA ASP A 103 1.85 -16.24 0.74
C ASP A 103 2.16 -14.97 -0.06
N ILE A 104 2.96 -14.08 0.47
CA ILE A 104 3.36 -12.86 -0.24
C ILE A 104 4.30 -13.17 -1.40
N GLU A 105 5.14 -14.17 -1.27
CA GLU A 105 6.13 -14.51 -2.29
C GLU A 105 5.56 -15.27 -3.49
N ARG A 106 4.31 -15.69 -3.43
CA ARG A 106 3.67 -16.39 -4.54
C ARG A 106 3.24 -15.46 -5.68
#